data_06dce83743bf08c732658a8db98adaff
#
_entry.id   06dce83743bf08c732658a8db98adaff
#
_cell.length_a   1.000
_cell.length_b   1.000
_cell.length_c   1.000
_cell.angle_alpha   90.00
_cell.angle_beta   90.00
_cell.angle_gamma   90.00
#
_symmetry.space_group_name_H-M   'P 1'
#
loop_
_entity.id
_entity.type
_entity.pdbx_description
1 polymer ?
#
loop_
_entity_poly.entity_id
_entity_poly.type
_entity_poly.pdbx_seq_one_letter_code
_entity_poly.pdbx_strand_id
1 'polypeptide(L)'
;MPRFHPLFFPPRRAFLRAALAWPSAVSLSGLGGLVTLGGCGGSSHPVAPQASAPAGPIVVSVTDRRVKVAHDVSLHVRDWQCDNCRGPAIVLLPGLGANAYVFDGLAHALAPRSRVIAVSRRGYGQSDKPLPVRTATEHYEVDTLVADLHALLDGLGLDRVVLAGHSIAGNELTRFAGRHPQRVRGLVYLDATFDHTRNPGTGGLPVPDNRLFREPVPNEEDGASMEAAIAYARRTVRHWSAPLEANLRDQLDPRPDGSVRLNTPAAVADAMDTASHSFSPDYTPVRAPALVVTAMPGDIRDIFPALPETLDDATQKDAAAYLRAIRYVRVDDAARLMAALKTRHQLVLEDACHGDFFIERESELVRAIEAMRWA
;
A
#
# COMPACT_ATOMS: atom_id res chain seq x y z
N MET A 1 20.41 13.38 22.61
CA MET A 1 20.78 12.89 21.26
C MET A 1 19.49 12.60 20.51
N PRO A 2 19.14 13.32 19.46
CA PRO A 2 17.95 13.04 18.68
C PRO A 2 18.12 11.71 17.95
N ARG A 3 17.20 10.78 18.18
CA ARG A 3 17.13 9.53 17.44
C ARG A 3 16.63 9.86 16.04
N PHE A 4 17.48 9.71 15.02
CA PHE A 4 17.05 9.77 13.63
C PHE A 4 16.19 8.55 13.34
N HIS A 5 14.93 8.76 12.91
CA HIS A 5 14.09 7.70 12.37
C HIS A 5 14.53 7.36 10.94
N PRO A 6 14.46 6.07 10.53
CA PRO A 6 14.83 5.65 9.18
C PRO A 6 13.99 6.39 8.14
N LEU A 7 14.65 6.88 7.11
CA LEU A 7 14.11 7.79 6.09
C LEU A 7 12.99 7.20 5.20
N PHE A 8 12.72 5.87 5.25
CA PHE A 8 11.89 5.24 4.22
C PHE A 8 10.84 4.24 4.67
N PHE A 9 11.03 3.53 5.76
CA PHE A 9 10.06 2.58 6.28
C PHE A 9 10.21 2.51 7.80
N PRO A 10 9.10 2.39 8.54
CA PRO A 10 9.20 2.13 9.96
C PRO A 10 9.97 0.84 10.18
N PRO A 11 10.73 0.72 11.28
CA PRO A 11 11.51 -0.47 11.53
C PRO A 11 10.59 -1.70 11.54
N ARG A 12 10.80 -2.61 10.61
CA ARG A 12 10.12 -3.91 10.50
C ARG A 12 10.25 -4.78 11.78
N ARG A 13 10.85 -4.23 12.83
CA ARG A 13 10.99 -4.87 14.15
C ARG A 13 9.66 -5.26 14.79
N ALA A 14 8.57 -4.56 14.49
CA ALA A 14 7.25 -4.91 15.00
C ALA A 14 6.70 -6.17 14.34
N PHE A 15 6.97 -6.39 13.04
CA PHE A 15 6.47 -7.52 12.28
C PHE A 15 6.95 -8.88 12.82
N LEU A 16 8.19 -8.95 13.29
CA LEU A 16 8.82 -10.19 13.77
C LEU A 16 8.71 -10.39 15.28
N ARG A 17 8.61 -9.32 16.08
CA ARG A 17 8.41 -9.47 17.53
C ARG A 17 7.03 -9.99 17.87
N ALA A 18 6.01 -9.70 17.08
CA ALA A 18 4.68 -10.28 17.23
C ALA A 18 4.66 -11.79 16.90
N ALA A 19 5.54 -12.26 16.00
CA ALA A 19 5.60 -13.66 15.59
C ALA A 19 6.24 -14.62 16.61
N LEU A 20 6.82 -14.14 17.71
CA LEU A 20 7.61 -14.96 18.63
C LEU A 20 6.96 -15.26 19.99
N ALA A 21 5.70 -14.88 20.24
CA ALA A 21 5.05 -15.09 21.53
C ALA A 21 3.76 -15.93 21.44
N TRP A 22 3.89 -17.19 21.80
CA TRP A 22 2.92 -18.17 22.32
C TRP A 22 2.26 -19.20 21.38
N PRO A 23 1.98 -20.42 21.95
CA PRO A 23 1.71 -21.60 21.17
C PRO A 23 0.26 -22.09 21.20
N SER A 24 -0.05 -22.94 20.22
CA SER A 24 -0.96 -24.09 20.27
C SER A 24 -2.41 -23.97 19.80
N ALA A 25 -2.60 -24.71 18.72
CA ALA A 25 -3.61 -25.72 18.43
C ALA A 25 -5.08 -25.31 18.22
N VAL A 26 -5.61 -25.72 17.08
CA VAL A 26 -6.67 -26.74 16.91
C VAL A 26 -7.09 -26.87 15.43
N SER A 27 -6.85 -28.07 14.92
CA SER A 27 -7.64 -28.98 14.07
C SER A 27 -8.40 -28.54 12.81
N LEU A 28 -8.08 -29.27 11.74
CA LEU A 28 -8.77 -29.45 10.46
C LEU A 28 -10.10 -30.23 10.56
N SER A 29 -11.00 -29.90 9.65
CA SER A 29 -11.93 -30.81 8.89
C SER A 29 -12.67 -29.92 7.89
N GLY A 30 -12.87 -30.11 6.59
CA GLY A 30 -12.95 -31.28 5.79
C GLY A 30 -14.16 -31.16 4.85
N LEU A 31 -14.02 -31.56 3.55
CA LEU A 31 -15.05 -31.85 2.52
C LEU A 31 -15.71 -30.63 1.82
N GLY A 32 -15.72 -30.43 0.51
CA GLY A 32 -15.92 -31.37 -0.60
C GLY A 32 -17.31 -31.19 -1.23
N GLY A 33 -17.42 -30.71 -2.50
CA GLY A 33 -18.69 -30.66 -3.22
C GLY A 33 -18.57 -30.04 -4.62
N LEU A 34 -18.45 -30.91 -5.62
CA LEU A 34 -18.66 -30.66 -7.06
C LEU A 34 -20.14 -30.52 -7.36
N VAL A 35 -20.57 -29.58 -8.23
CA VAL A 35 -21.81 -29.73 -9.02
C VAL A 35 -21.62 -29.12 -10.41
N THR A 36 -22.13 -29.87 -11.39
CA THR A 36 -21.98 -29.77 -12.83
C THR A 36 -23.03 -28.88 -13.50
N LEU A 37 -22.70 -28.48 -14.69
CA LEU A 37 -23.35 -27.74 -15.76
C LEU A 37 -24.74 -28.16 -16.20
N GLY A 38 -25.56 -27.21 -16.66
CA GLY A 38 -26.67 -27.40 -17.58
C GLY A 38 -26.87 -26.14 -18.44
N GLY A 39 -26.70 -26.26 -19.75
CA GLY A 39 -26.89 -25.18 -20.71
C GLY A 39 -28.30 -25.18 -21.29
N CYS A 40 -28.76 -24.05 -21.80
CA CYS A 40 -29.80 -23.91 -22.82
C CYS A 40 -29.57 -22.66 -23.66
N GLY A 41 -29.60 -22.84 -24.99
CA GLY A 41 -29.38 -21.81 -25.99
C GLY A 41 -30.64 -20.99 -26.27
N GLY A 42 -30.40 -19.74 -26.69
CA GLY A 42 -31.41 -18.86 -27.27
C GLY A 42 -30.77 -17.98 -28.33
N SER A 43 -31.21 -18.13 -29.57
CA SER A 43 -30.76 -17.38 -30.75
C SER A 43 -31.38 -16.01 -30.74
N SER A 44 -30.56 -14.95 -30.85
CA SER A 44 -31.02 -13.62 -31.22
C SER A 44 -30.07 -13.01 -32.24
N HIS A 45 -30.64 -12.41 -33.28
CA HIS A 45 -29.97 -11.86 -34.46
C HIS A 45 -29.04 -10.68 -34.09
N PRO A 46 -27.89 -10.53 -34.78
CA PRO A 46 -26.97 -9.40 -34.50
C PRO A 46 -27.50 -8.13 -35.17
N VAL A 47 -27.77 -7.10 -34.36
CA VAL A 47 -27.82 -5.71 -34.82
C VAL A 47 -26.39 -5.27 -35.05
N ALA A 48 -26.06 -4.81 -36.24
CA ALA A 48 -24.74 -4.30 -36.59
C ALA A 48 -24.38 -3.11 -35.69
N PRO A 49 -23.19 -3.08 -35.07
CA PRO A 49 -22.76 -1.93 -34.29
C PRO A 49 -22.50 -0.75 -35.24
N GLN A 50 -23.16 0.36 -35.01
CA GLN A 50 -22.75 1.64 -35.60
C GLN A 50 -21.31 1.92 -35.19
N ALA A 51 -20.43 2.10 -36.18
CA ALA A 51 -19.05 2.51 -35.94
C ALA A 51 -19.06 3.89 -35.24
N SER A 52 -18.74 3.93 -34.00
CA SER A 52 -18.45 5.17 -33.28
C SER A 52 -17.25 5.84 -33.93
N ALA A 53 -17.32 7.14 -34.20
CA ALA A 53 -16.21 7.93 -34.70
C ALA A 53 -14.95 7.69 -33.85
N PRO A 54 -13.75 7.70 -34.45
CA PRO A 54 -12.51 7.51 -33.71
C PRO A 54 -12.42 8.58 -32.62
N ALA A 55 -12.34 8.14 -31.37
CA ALA A 55 -12.09 9.03 -30.25
C ALA A 55 -10.75 9.74 -30.49
N GLY A 56 -10.74 11.08 -30.39
CA GLY A 56 -9.50 11.84 -30.45
C GLY A 56 -8.48 11.37 -29.41
N PRO A 57 -7.21 11.80 -29.49
CA PRO A 57 -6.19 11.40 -28.54
C PRO A 57 -6.64 11.73 -27.12
N ILE A 58 -6.50 10.76 -26.21
CA ILE A 58 -6.82 10.96 -24.78
C ILE A 58 -5.71 11.86 -24.21
N VAL A 59 -6.09 13.03 -23.75
CA VAL A 59 -5.17 13.95 -23.05
C VAL A 59 -5.30 13.68 -21.56
N VAL A 60 -4.18 13.37 -20.93
CA VAL A 60 -4.06 13.19 -19.49
C VAL A 60 -3.33 14.39 -18.91
N SER A 61 -3.91 15.04 -17.91
CA SER A 61 -3.26 16.08 -17.14
C SER A 61 -3.16 15.67 -15.67
N VAL A 62 -2.10 16.11 -15.00
CA VAL A 62 -1.93 15.94 -13.56
C VAL A 62 -1.87 17.31 -12.88
N THR A 63 -2.55 17.44 -11.76
CA THR A 63 -2.58 18.67 -10.97
C THR A 63 -2.36 18.34 -9.50
N ASP A 64 -1.41 19.04 -8.87
CA ASP A 64 -1.23 18.99 -7.43
C ASP A 64 -2.26 19.91 -6.75
N ARG A 65 -2.97 19.39 -5.76
CA ARG A 65 -4.03 20.11 -5.05
C ARG A 65 -3.92 19.90 -3.55
N ARG A 66 -4.35 20.91 -2.80
CA ARG A 66 -4.60 20.77 -1.36
C ARG A 66 -6.11 20.80 -1.12
N VAL A 67 -6.63 19.76 -0.50
CA VAL A 67 -8.07 19.60 -0.21
C VAL A 67 -8.27 19.62 1.29
N LYS A 68 -9.10 20.54 1.78
CA LYS A 68 -9.42 20.64 3.20
C LYS A 68 -10.31 19.47 3.63
N VAL A 69 -9.88 18.72 4.63
CA VAL A 69 -10.59 17.53 5.15
C VAL A 69 -11.05 17.69 6.59
N ALA A 70 -10.42 18.59 7.36
CA ALA A 70 -10.80 18.95 8.71
C ALA A 70 -10.57 20.45 8.95
N HIS A 71 -10.96 20.96 10.13
CA HIS A 71 -10.83 22.39 10.45
C HIS A 71 -9.40 22.93 10.22
N ASP A 72 -8.40 22.13 10.59
CA ASP A 72 -6.99 22.46 10.57
C ASP A 72 -6.13 21.52 9.70
N VAL A 73 -6.76 20.67 8.90
CA VAL A 73 -6.06 19.69 8.06
C VAL A 73 -6.49 19.78 6.61
N SER A 74 -5.52 19.95 5.74
CA SER A 74 -5.64 19.78 4.30
C SER A 74 -4.70 18.68 3.83
N LEU A 75 -5.19 17.81 2.95
CA LEU A 75 -4.38 16.78 2.32
C LEU A 75 -3.88 17.24 0.97
N HIS A 76 -2.63 16.94 0.68
CA HIS A 76 -2.07 17.04 -0.65
C HIS A 76 -2.51 15.83 -1.48
N VAL A 77 -2.95 16.09 -2.69
CA VAL A 77 -3.31 15.05 -3.67
C VAL A 77 -2.73 15.38 -5.04
N ARG A 78 -2.38 14.35 -5.78
CA ARG A 78 -2.06 14.40 -7.20
C ARG A 78 -3.28 13.87 -7.94
N ASP A 79 -3.88 14.71 -8.78
CA ASP A 79 -5.16 14.45 -9.47
C ASP A 79 -4.92 14.34 -10.98
N TRP A 80 -4.90 13.11 -11.50
CA TRP A 80 -4.82 12.82 -12.92
C TRP A 80 -6.21 12.81 -13.52
N GLN A 81 -6.44 13.69 -14.48
CA GLN A 81 -7.71 13.85 -15.17
C GLN A 81 -7.56 13.51 -16.64
N CYS A 82 -8.60 12.97 -17.23
CA CYS A 82 -8.69 12.76 -18.68
C CYS A 82 -10.03 13.30 -19.19
N ASP A 83 -9.99 13.91 -20.38
CA ASP A 83 -11.16 14.62 -20.96
C ASP A 83 -12.37 13.70 -21.22
N ASN A 84 -12.15 12.40 -21.42
CA ASN A 84 -13.17 11.43 -21.81
C ASN A 84 -13.09 10.12 -21.02
N CYS A 85 -12.70 10.16 -19.75
CA CYS A 85 -12.69 8.98 -18.90
C CYS A 85 -14.07 8.36 -18.77
N ARG A 86 -14.17 7.06 -18.96
CA ARG A 86 -15.39 6.29 -18.79
C ARG A 86 -15.32 5.30 -17.62
N GLY A 87 -14.11 5.08 -17.08
CA GLY A 87 -13.89 4.25 -15.91
C GLY A 87 -14.29 4.96 -14.62
N PRO A 88 -14.42 4.21 -13.54
CA PRO A 88 -14.65 4.78 -12.22
C PRO A 88 -13.43 5.59 -11.76
N ALA A 89 -13.66 6.61 -10.94
CA ALA A 89 -12.54 7.28 -10.26
C ALA A 89 -11.83 6.30 -9.34
N ILE A 90 -10.48 6.37 -9.32
CA ILE A 90 -9.62 5.51 -8.50
C ILE A 90 -8.87 6.40 -7.51
N VAL A 91 -8.89 6.04 -6.23
CA VAL A 91 -8.13 6.73 -5.18
C VAL A 91 -7.04 5.80 -4.67
N LEU A 92 -5.79 6.26 -4.71
CA LEU A 92 -4.58 5.51 -4.33
C LEU A 92 -4.08 6.01 -2.98
N LEU A 93 -3.99 5.11 -2.01
CA LEU A 93 -3.51 5.37 -0.65
C LEU A 93 -2.17 4.68 -0.42
N PRO A 94 -1.07 5.41 -0.14
CA PRO A 94 0.27 4.83 0.02
C PRO A 94 0.44 4.05 1.33
N GLY A 95 1.54 3.32 1.46
CA GLY A 95 1.98 2.67 2.69
C GLY A 95 2.47 3.65 3.77
N LEU A 96 2.89 3.13 4.92
CA LEU A 96 3.48 3.91 6.00
C LEU A 96 4.76 4.60 5.51
N GLY A 97 4.93 5.87 5.82
CA GLY A 97 6.11 6.65 5.42
C GLY A 97 6.14 7.09 3.96
N ALA A 98 5.13 6.76 3.16
CA ALA A 98 5.07 7.17 1.76
C ALA A 98 4.02 8.25 1.50
N ASN A 99 4.14 8.97 0.39
CA ASN A 99 3.23 10.01 -0.07
C ASN A 99 2.69 9.72 -1.48
N ALA A 100 1.94 10.64 -2.06
CA ALA A 100 1.26 10.48 -3.34
C ALA A 100 2.20 10.14 -4.52
N TYR A 101 3.44 10.62 -4.48
CA TYR A 101 4.38 10.49 -5.60
C TYR A 101 4.79 9.05 -5.90
N VAL A 102 4.70 8.12 -4.92
CA VAL A 102 5.03 6.70 -5.18
C VAL A 102 4.14 6.06 -6.25
N PHE A 103 2.98 6.66 -6.50
CA PHE A 103 2.01 6.15 -7.48
C PHE A 103 2.05 6.85 -8.83
N ASP A 104 3.03 7.73 -9.09
CA ASP A 104 3.06 8.52 -10.33
C ASP A 104 2.97 7.65 -11.60
N GLY A 105 3.73 6.56 -11.66
CA GLY A 105 3.67 5.61 -12.76
C GLY A 105 2.30 4.96 -12.88
N LEU A 106 1.87 4.26 -11.84
CA LEU A 106 0.59 3.54 -11.82
C LEU A 106 -0.60 4.46 -12.09
N ALA A 107 -0.59 5.67 -11.51
CA ALA A 107 -1.66 6.65 -11.74
C ALA A 107 -1.68 7.13 -13.18
N HIS A 108 -0.51 7.43 -13.76
CA HIS A 108 -0.40 7.82 -15.17
C HIS A 108 -0.89 6.71 -16.11
N ALA A 109 -0.54 5.46 -15.81
CA ALA A 109 -0.95 4.31 -16.64
C ALA A 109 -2.47 4.02 -16.56
N LEU A 110 -3.12 4.29 -15.43
CA LEU A 110 -4.58 4.15 -15.26
C LEU A 110 -5.38 5.36 -15.77
N ALA A 111 -4.75 6.54 -15.85
CA ALA A 111 -5.41 7.79 -16.15
C ALA A 111 -6.09 7.86 -17.53
N PRO A 112 -5.65 7.16 -18.59
CA PRO A 112 -6.37 7.15 -19.87
C PRO A 112 -7.81 6.63 -19.80
N ARG A 113 -8.15 5.88 -18.74
CA ARG A 113 -9.49 5.29 -18.57
C ARG A 113 -10.26 5.82 -17.39
N SER A 114 -9.55 6.33 -16.38
CA SER A 114 -10.13 6.68 -15.08
C SER A 114 -9.53 7.98 -14.55
N ARG A 115 -10.32 8.83 -13.90
CA ARG A 115 -9.73 9.85 -13.05
C ARG A 115 -9.01 9.17 -11.89
N VAL A 116 -7.74 9.49 -11.66
CA VAL A 116 -6.92 8.85 -10.62
C VAL A 116 -6.43 9.91 -9.63
N ILE A 117 -6.61 9.66 -8.35
CA ILE A 117 -6.20 10.54 -7.27
C ILE A 117 -5.23 9.78 -6.37
N ALA A 118 -3.96 10.18 -6.34
CA ALA A 118 -3.02 9.71 -5.34
C ALA A 118 -2.97 10.67 -4.16
N VAL A 119 -3.01 10.14 -2.94
CA VAL A 119 -3.18 10.92 -1.71
C VAL A 119 -1.92 10.87 -0.87
N SER A 120 -1.40 12.01 -0.46
CA SER A 120 -0.51 12.09 0.71
C SER A 120 -1.40 12.15 1.95
N ARG A 121 -1.30 11.13 2.85
CA ARG A 121 -2.08 11.17 4.10
C ARG A 121 -1.66 12.35 4.97
N ARG A 122 -2.53 12.73 5.93
CA ARG A 122 -2.07 13.60 7.03
C ARG A 122 -0.79 13.04 7.62
N GLY A 123 0.14 13.91 7.97
CA GLY A 123 1.42 13.54 8.52
C GLY A 123 2.53 13.35 7.50
N TYR A 124 2.23 13.19 6.20
CA TYR A 124 3.24 12.90 5.17
C TYR A 124 3.20 13.87 3.99
N GLY A 125 4.36 14.01 3.34
CA GLY A 125 4.52 14.86 2.16
C GLY A 125 4.07 16.30 2.42
N GLN A 126 3.33 16.89 1.49
CA GLN A 126 2.81 18.25 1.57
C GLN A 126 1.47 18.36 2.35
N SER A 127 0.99 17.28 2.95
CA SER A 127 -0.20 17.31 3.82
C SER A 127 0.12 17.90 5.19
N ASP A 128 -0.91 18.42 5.86
CA ASP A 128 -0.74 18.96 7.22
C ASP A 128 -0.42 17.83 8.22
N LYS A 129 0.33 18.19 9.27
CA LYS A 129 0.97 17.28 10.21
C LYS A 129 0.65 17.65 11.67
N PRO A 130 -0.65 17.55 12.10
CA PRO A 130 -1.01 17.87 13.46
C PRO A 130 -0.22 17.01 14.44
N LEU A 131 0.36 17.63 15.47
CA LEU A 131 1.13 16.91 16.49
C LEU A 131 0.17 16.19 17.45
N PRO A 132 0.43 14.94 17.83
CA PRO A 132 -0.29 14.28 18.90
C PRO A 132 0.04 14.95 20.25
N VAL A 133 -0.96 15.32 21.02
CA VAL A 133 -0.79 16.08 22.30
C VAL A 133 -1.36 15.31 23.50
N ARG A 134 -2.57 14.74 23.34
CA ARG A 134 -3.31 14.11 24.45
C ARG A 134 -3.07 12.60 24.54
N THR A 135 -2.97 11.93 23.39
CA THR A 135 -2.68 10.49 23.30
C THR A 135 -1.58 10.24 22.28
N ALA A 136 -0.90 9.10 22.39
CA ALA A 136 0.20 8.75 21.47
C ALA A 136 -0.25 8.59 20.01
N THR A 137 -1.53 8.33 19.76
CA THR A 137 -2.09 8.11 18.41
C THR A 137 -3.02 9.23 17.95
N GLU A 138 -3.17 10.28 18.78
CA GLU A 138 -4.09 11.38 18.50
C GLU A 138 -3.90 11.91 17.06
N HIS A 139 -5.01 12.09 16.36
CA HIS A 139 -5.08 12.51 14.95
C HIS A 139 -4.72 11.42 13.92
N TYR A 140 -4.21 10.24 14.31
CA TYR A 140 -3.70 9.21 13.39
C TYR A 140 -4.41 7.88 13.50
N GLU A 141 -5.44 7.78 14.35
CA GLU A 141 -6.30 6.60 14.42
C GLU A 141 -6.96 6.32 13.07
N VAL A 142 -7.15 5.04 12.74
CA VAL A 142 -7.76 4.62 11.46
C VAL A 142 -9.10 5.29 11.21
N ASP A 143 -9.89 5.52 12.26
CA ASP A 143 -11.19 6.22 12.14
C ASP A 143 -11.03 7.68 11.74
N THR A 144 -9.98 8.35 12.16
CA THR A 144 -9.65 9.72 11.75
C THR A 144 -9.22 9.75 10.28
N LEU A 145 -8.39 8.80 9.85
CA LEU A 145 -7.96 8.67 8.45
C LEU A 145 -9.16 8.35 7.52
N VAL A 146 -10.09 7.54 8.00
CA VAL A 146 -11.36 7.26 7.28
C VAL A 146 -12.24 8.51 7.17
N ALA A 147 -12.30 9.35 8.21
CA ALA A 147 -13.03 10.61 8.14
C ALA A 147 -12.38 11.58 7.15
N ASP A 148 -11.04 11.65 7.11
CA ASP A 148 -10.31 12.43 6.11
C ASP A 148 -10.62 11.97 4.69
N LEU A 149 -10.59 10.65 4.45
CA LEU A 149 -10.90 10.09 3.15
C LEU A 149 -12.33 10.42 2.73
N HIS A 150 -13.29 10.37 3.66
CA HIS A 150 -14.67 10.75 3.36
C HIS A 150 -14.77 12.23 2.95
N ALA A 151 -14.19 13.12 3.75
CA ALA A 151 -14.18 14.56 3.46
C ALA A 151 -13.43 14.90 2.16
N LEU A 152 -12.33 14.15 1.87
CA LEU A 152 -11.60 14.27 0.62
C LEU A 152 -12.46 13.95 -0.59
N LEU A 153 -13.20 12.84 -0.55
CA LEU A 153 -14.12 12.46 -1.63
C LEU A 153 -15.19 13.55 -1.86
N ASP A 154 -15.75 14.09 -0.78
CA ASP A 154 -16.74 15.18 -0.87
C ASP A 154 -16.12 16.46 -1.46
N GLY A 155 -14.93 16.85 -0.99
CA GLY A 155 -14.19 18.02 -1.50
C GLY A 155 -13.75 17.91 -2.96
N LEU A 156 -13.62 16.69 -3.49
CA LEU A 156 -13.31 16.41 -4.89
C LEU A 156 -14.54 16.16 -5.77
N GLY A 157 -15.74 16.16 -5.18
CA GLY A 157 -16.98 15.84 -5.88
C GLY A 157 -17.05 14.40 -6.38
N LEU A 158 -16.45 13.45 -5.63
CA LEU A 158 -16.43 12.04 -5.95
C LEU A 158 -17.47 11.30 -5.13
N ASP A 159 -18.50 10.79 -5.79
CA ASP A 159 -19.60 10.09 -5.11
C ASP A 159 -19.21 8.65 -4.76
N ARG A 160 -18.79 7.86 -5.75
CA ARG A 160 -18.47 6.44 -5.59
C ARG A 160 -17.21 6.08 -6.34
N VAL A 161 -16.21 5.50 -5.64
CA VAL A 161 -14.85 5.30 -6.15
C VAL A 161 -14.36 3.86 -6.00
N VAL A 162 -13.33 3.51 -6.75
CA VAL A 162 -12.45 2.38 -6.43
C VAL A 162 -11.36 2.88 -5.48
N LEU A 163 -11.20 2.24 -4.35
CA LEU A 163 -10.13 2.52 -3.39
C LEU A 163 -9.01 1.49 -3.56
N ALA A 164 -7.80 1.95 -3.80
CA ALA A 164 -6.61 1.11 -3.85
C ALA A 164 -5.64 1.54 -2.76
N GLY A 165 -5.17 0.60 -1.95
CA GLY A 165 -4.30 0.93 -0.83
C GLY A 165 -3.15 -0.05 -0.66
N HIS A 166 -1.98 0.51 -0.42
CA HIS A 166 -0.75 -0.22 -0.17
C HIS A 166 -0.50 -0.40 1.32
N SER A 167 -0.08 -1.62 1.72
CA SER A 167 0.42 -1.88 3.07
C SER A 167 -0.62 -1.50 4.16
N ILE A 168 -0.30 -0.63 5.10
CA ILE A 168 -1.19 -0.19 6.19
C ILE A 168 -2.50 0.45 5.70
N ALA A 169 -2.55 0.92 4.45
CA ALA A 169 -3.77 1.47 3.87
C ALA A 169 -4.90 0.44 3.77
N GLY A 170 -4.59 -0.85 3.86
CA GLY A 170 -5.60 -1.91 3.98
C GLY A 170 -6.56 -1.71 5.16
N ASN A 171 -6.08 -1.14 6.26
CA ASN A 171 -6.90 -0.80 7.42
C ASN A 171 -7.94 0.28 7.07
N GLU A 172 -7.51 1.35 6.39
CA GLU A 172 -8.38 2.44 5.95
C GLU A 172 -9.41 1.97 4.93
N LEU A 173 -8.95 1.21 3.92
CA LEU A 173 -9.81 0.61 2.89
C LEU A 173 -10.94 -0.22 3.49
N THR A 174 -10.57 -1.15 4.38
CA THR A 174 -11.51 -2.07 5.05
C THR A 174 -12.51 -1.30 5.91
N ARG A 175 -12.00 -0.37 6.73
CA ARG A 175 -12.83 0.42 7.64
C ARG A 175 -13.75 1.37 6.89
N PHE A 176 -13.26 2.03 5.83
CA PHE A 176 -14.06 2.90 4.99
C PHE A 176 -15.17 2.12 4.27
N ALA A 177 -14.83 0.99 3.66
CA ALA A 177 -15.79 0.16 2.93
C ALA A 177 -16.88 -0.42 3.86
N GLY A 178 -16.52 -0.74 5.10
CA GLY A 178 -17.48 -1.19 6.10
C GLY A 178 -18.45 -0.10 6.58
N ARG A 179 -17.95 1.14 6.74
CA ARG A 179 -18.75 2.29 7.21
C ARG A 179 -19.54 3.01 6.12
N HIS A 180 -18.97 3.07 4.91
CA HIS A 180 -19.49 3.84 3.79
C HIS A 180 -19.63 2.97 2.53
N PRO A 181 -20.33 1.82 2.57
CA PRO A 181 -20.39 0.87 1.46
C PRO A 181 -20.96 1.50 0.17
N GLN A 182 -21.82 2.51 0.28
CA GLN A 182 -22.39 3.24 -0.86
C GLN A 182 -21.34 4.10 -1.59
N ARG A 183 -20.23 4.48 -0.94
CA ARG A 183 -19.15 5.29 -1.50
C ARG A 183 -18.07 4.44 -2.20
N VAL A 184 -18.15 3.11 -2.10
CA VAL A 184 -17.13 2.19 -2.61
C VAL A 184 -17.67 1.37 -3.77
N ARG A 185 -17.06 1.51 -4.93
CA ARG A 185 -17.33 0.72 -6.13
C ARG A 185 -16.52 -0.57 -6.15
N GLY A 186 -15.31 -0.54 -5.63
CA GLY A 186 -14.41 -1.66 -5.52
C GLY A 186 -13.20 -1.36 -4.65
N LEU A 187 -12.47 -2.40 -4.28
CA LEU A 187 -11.27 -2.34 -3.45
C LEU A 187 -10.10 -3.01 -4.15
N VAL A 188 -8.91 -2.42 -4.03
CA VAL A 188 -7.65 -3.03 -4.45
C VAL A 188 -6.69 -3.03 -3.26
N TYR A 189 -6.46 -4.20 -2.69
CA TYR A 189 -5.47 -4.40 -1.62
C TYR A 189 -4.10 -4.64 -2.25
N LEU A 190 -3.25 -3.63 -2.28
CA LEU A 190 -1.90 -3.69 -2.82
C LEU A 190 -0.94 -4.17 -1.73
N ASP A 191 -0.75 -5.47 -1.62
CA ASP A 191 0.00 -6.14 -0.55
C ASP A 191 -0.36 -5.59 0.84
N ALA A 192 -1.67 -5.51 1.11
CA ALA A 192 -2.30 -4.80 2.22
C ALA A 192 -3.23 -5.72 3.03
N THR A 193 -2.83 -6.98 3.21
CA THR A 193 -3.64 -8.04 3.84
C THR A 193 -3.34 -8.21 5.33
N PHE A 194 -2.37 -7.44 5.86
CA PHE A 194 -1.84 -7.60 7.21
C PHE A 194 -2.82 -7.15 8.30
N ASP A 195 -2.89 -7.94 9.35
CA ASP A 195 -3.47 -7.55 10.62
C ASP A 195 -2.35 -7.50 11.67
N HIS A 196 -1.86 -6.31 11.94
CA HIS A 196 -0.72 -6.09 12.84
C HIS A 196 -1.01 -6.40 14.30
N THR A 197 -2.29 -6.56 14.69
CA THR A 197 -2.68 -6.96 16.04
C THR A 197 -2.59 -8.48 16.25
N ARG A 198 -2.48 -9.24 15.17
CA ARG A 198 -2.33 -10.69 15.19
C ARG A 198 -0.85 -11.07 15.18
N ASN A 199 -0.58 -12.18 15.86
CA ASN A 199 0.62 -12.95 15.58
C ASN A 199 0.21 -14.10 14.63
N PRO A 200 0.46 -13.98 13.30
CA PRO A 200 0.01 -15.01 12.37
C PRO A 200 0.71 -16.35 12.59
N GLY A 201 1.80 -16.35 13.36
CA GLY A 201 2.68 -17.50 13.48
C GLY A 201 3.41 -17.76 12.15
N THR A 202 4.43 -18.58 12.21
CA THR A 202 5.20 -18.98 11.03
C THR A 202 4.91 -20.43 10.58
N GLY A 203 3.81 -21.02 11.07
CA GLY A 203 3.53 -22.44 10.86
C GLY A 203 4.59 -23.36 11.49
N GLY A 204 5.28 -22.90 12.53
CA GLY A 204 6.42 -23.60 13.13
C GLY A 204 7.72 -23.46 12.37
N LEU A 205 7.78 -22.68 11.29
CA LEU A 205 9.00 -22.39 10.55
C LEU A 205 9.93 -21.48 11.37
N PRO A 206 11.25 -21.76 11.40
CA PRO A 206 12.21 -20.94 12.12
C PRO A 206 12.35 -19.56 11.47
N VAL A 207 12.46 -18.53 12.31
CA VAL A 207 12.85 -17.18 11.91
C VAL A 207 14.20 -16.88 12.51
N PRO A 208 15.29 -16.93 11.72
CA PRO A 208 16.64 -16.68 12.22
C PRO A 208 16.81 -15.24 12.73
N ASP A 209 17.46 -15.08 13.88
CA ASP A 209 17.94 -13.78 14.37
C ASP A 209 19.32 -13.48 13.79
N ASN A 210 19.37 -13.15 12.51
CA ASN A 210 20.59 -12.75 11.84
C ASN A 210 20.76 -11.22 11.90
N ARG A 211 21.95 -10.75 12.29
CA ARG A 211 22.25 -9.31 12.43
C ARG A 211 22.15 -8.55 11.11
N LEU A 212 22.39 -9.23 9.99
CA LEU A 212 22.31 -8.65 8.65
C LEU A 212 20.84 -8.42 8.19
N PHE A 213 19.88 -9.12 8.79
CA PHE A 213 18.45 -8.97 8.44
C PHE A 213 17.84 -7.78 9.18
N ARG A 214 18.42 -6.63 8.95
CA ARG A 214 17.99 -5.34 9.55
C ARG A 214 18.12 -4.24 8.53
N GLU A 215 17.27 -3.26 8.62
CA GLU A 215 17.40 -2.04 7.84
C GLU A 215 18.57 -1.22 8.38
N PRO A 216 19.42 -0.67 7.50
CA PRO A 216 20.43 0.30 7.90
C PRO A 216 19.79 1.49 8.61
N VAL A 217 20.48 2.03 9.60
CA VAL A 217 20.08 3.27 10.26
C VAL A 217 20.89 4.40 9.62
N PRO A 218 20.24 5.47 9.11
CA PRO A 218 20.97 6.58 8.53
C PRO A 218 21.83 7.28 9.58
N ASN A 219 22.97 7.77 9.17
CA ASN A 219 23.87 8.59 9.98
C ASN A 219 23.80 10.08 9.58
N GLU A 220 24.63 10.94 10.18
CA GLU A 220 24.62 12.37 9.89
C GLU A 220 25.07 12.67 8.45
N GLU A 221 25.99 11.87 7.89
CA GLU A 221 26.46 12.04 6.51
C GLU A 221 25.37 11.77 5.50
N ASP A 222 24.48 10.81 5.77
CA ASP A 222 23.34 10.49 4.90
C ASP A 222 22.30 11.66 4.83
N GLY A 223 22.32 12.57 5.79
CA GLY A 223 21.50 13.79 5.81
C GLY A 223 22.25 15.08 5.42
N ALA A 224 23.53 14.99 5.07
CA ALA A 224 24.37 16.16 4.80
C ALA A 224 23.95 16.96 3.55
N SER A 225 23.27 16.32 2.60
CA SER A 225 22.69 16.95 1.41
C SER A 225 21.55 16.11 0.84
N MET A 226 20.81 16.67 -0.13
CA MET A 226 19.79 15.91 -0.88
C MET A 226 20.42 14.74 -1.63
N GLU A 227 21.60 14.91 -2.20
CA GLU A 227 22.32 13.86 -2.93
C GLU A 227 22.74 12.73 -2.00
N ALA A 228 23.19 13.06 -0.78
CA ALA A 228 23.55 12.06 0.23
C ALA A 228 22.33 11.26 0.67
N ALA A 229 21.19 11.94 0.89
CA ALA A 229 19.94 11.27 1.24
C ALA A 229 19.45 10.33 0.11
N ILE A 230 19.55 10.75 -1.15
CA ILE A 230 19.23 9.92 -2.32
C ILE A 230 20.20 8.72 -2.39
N ALA A 231 21.49 8.93 -2.16
CA ALA A 231 22.47 7.86 -2.16
C ALA A 231 22.20 6.82 -1.06
N TYR A 232 21.80 7.27 0.14
CA TYR A 232 21.34 6.39 1.22
C TYR A 232 20.11 5.58 0.78
N ALA A 233 19.10 6.27 0.25
CA ALA A 233 17.87 5.65 -0.18
C ALA A 233 18.09 4.56 -1.26
N ARG A 234 18.95 4.83 -2.24
CA ARG A 234 19.33 3.86 -3.27
C ARG A 234 19.96 2.57 -2.72
N ARG A 235 20.62 2.64 -1.56
CA ARG A 235 21.18 1.46 -0.90
C ARG A 235 20.14 0.66 -0.11
N THR A 236 19.01 1.27 0.23
CA THR A 236 17.98 0.69 1.11
C THR A 236 16.70 0.30 0.39
N VAL A 237 16.62 0.56 -0.90
CA VAL A 237 15.49 0.19 -1.77
C VAL A 237 15.97 -0.80 -2.83
N ARG A 238 15.17 -1.81 -3.15
CA ARG A 238 15.55 -2.86 -4.10
C ARG A 238 15.68 -2.33 -5.52
N HIS A 239 14.68 -1.58 -5.98
CA HIS A 239 14.63 -1.04 -7.34
C HIS A 239 14.36 0.48 -7.26
N TRP A 240 15.42 1.26 -7.37
CA TRP A 240 15.29 2.70 -7.33
C TRP A 240 14.66 3.24 -8.61
N SER A 241 13.72 4.18 -8.46
CA SER A 241 12.95 4.72 -9.59
C SER A 241 12.61 6.19 -9.38
N ALA A 242 12.19 6.86 -10.46
CA ALA A 242 11.80 8.26 -10.42
C ALA A 242 10.63 8.56 -9.44
N PRO A 243 9.57 7.73 -9.36
CA PRO A 243 8.54 7.91 -8.34
C PRO A 243 9.06 7.82 -6.90
N LEU A 244 10.01 6.92 -6.61
CA LEU A 244 10.63 6.82 -5.29
C LEU A 244 11.51 8.02 -4.98
N GLU A 245 12.23 8.56 -5.97
CA GLU A 245 13.00 9.79 -5.78
C GLU A 245 12.09 10.99 -5.54
N ALA A 246 11.00 11.13 -6.28
CA ALA A 246 10.01 12.19 -6.08
C ALA A 246 9.37 12.10 -4.68
N ASN A 247 9.00 10.89 -4.25
CA ASN A 247 8.50 10.63 -2.90
C ASN A 247 9.51 11.04 -1.82
N LEU A 248 10.80 10.72 -2.00
CA LEU A 248 11.84 11.12 -1.05
C LEU A 248 12.00 12.64 -1.00
N ARG A 249 12.11 13.28 -2.16
CA ARG A 249 12.29 14.74 -2.24
C ARG A 249 11.13 15.49 -1.58
N ASP A 250 9.89 15.01 -1.72
CA ASP A 250 8.70 15.58 -1.08
C ASP A 250 8.69 15.39 0.46
N GLN A 251 9.46 14.45 0.98
CA GLN A 251 9.59 14.19 2.42
C GLN A 251 10.72 14.96 3.10
N LEU A 252 11.57 15.63 2.34
CA LEU A 252 12.76 16.27 2.86
C LEU A 252 12.70 17.79 2.72
N ASP A 253 12.92 18.47 3.84
CA ASP A 253 13.11 19.92 3.89
C ASP A 253 14.62 20.25 3.83
N PRO A 254 15.07 21.08 2.89
CA PRO A 254 16.44 21.60 2.89
C PRO A 254 16.64 22.60 4.04
N ARG A 255 17.84 22.62 4.61
CA ARG A 255 18.27 23.56 5.62
C ARG A 255 19.23 24.60 5.04
N PRO A 256 19.43 25.75 5.73
CA PRO A 256 20.35 26.78 5.26
C PRO A 256 21.81 26.32 5.12
N ASP A 257 22.24 25.32 5.89
CA ASP A 257 23.57 24.70 5.83
C ASP A 257 23.74 23.68 4.70
N GLY A 258 22.71 23.47 3.88
CA GLY A 258 22.69 22.50 2.79
C GLY A 258 22.26 21.10 3.22
N SER A 259 22.17 20.81 4.51
CA SER A 259 21.66 19.54 5.00
C SER A 259 20.14 19.40 4.76
N VAL A 260 19.63 18.17 4.88
CA VAL A 260 18.19 17.89 4.76
C VAL A 260 17.67 17.22 6.01
N ARG A 261 16.37 17.37 6.24
CA ARG A 261 15.67 16.67 7.32
C ARG A 261 14.32 16.16 6.84
N LEU A 262 13.81 15.13 7.50
CA LEU A 262 12.41 14.73 7.29
C LEU A 262 11.47 15.87 7.70
N ASN A 263 10.49 16.16 6.84
CA ASN A 263 9.42 17.10 7.13
C ASN A 263 8.29 16.50 7.98
N THR A 264 8.26 15.17 8.13
CA THR A 264 7.37 14.48 9.07
C THR A 264 8.02 14.48 10.46
N PRO A 265 7.41 15.12 11.47
CA PRO A 265 7.92 15.07 12.84
C PRO A 265 7.95 13.64 13.38
N ALA A 266 8.95 13.29 14.18
CA ALA A 266 9.08 11.96 14.77
C ALA A 266 7.82 11.52 15.53
N ALA A 267 7.22 12.42 16.33
CA ALA A 267 5.99 12.14 17.05
C ALA A 267 4.80 11.78 16.13
N VAL A 268 4.75 12.36 14.93
CA VAL A 268 3.74 12.05 13.92
C VAL A 268 3.98 10.67 13.31
N ALA A 269 5.22 10.35 12.97
CA ALA A 269 5.59 9.03 12.46
C ALA A 269 5.31 7.93 13.49
N ASP A 270 5.67 8.14 14.75
CA ASP A 270 5.42 7.23 15.86
C ASP A 270 3.90 7.04 16.10
N ALA A 271 3.11 8.13 16.01
CA ALA A 271 1.66 8.07 16.18
C ALA A 271 0.98 7.25 15.06
N MET A 272 1.39 7.46 13.81
CA MET A 272 0.86 6.71 12.66
C MET A 272 1.22 5.23 12.76
N ASP A 273 2.47 4.92 13.10
CA ASP A 273 2.95 3.54 13.29
C ASP A 273 2.17 2.85 14.41
N THR A 274 2.07 3.47 15.58
CA THR A 274 1.33 2.92 16.74
C THR A 274 -0.14 2.71 16.41
N ALA A 275 -0.80 3.67 15.75
CA ALA A 275 -2.21 3.58 15.39
C ALA A 275 -2.46 2.42 14.41
N SER A 276 -1.58 2.27 13.41
CA SER A 276 -1.70 1.20 12.41
C SER A 276 -1.56 -0.20 13.02
N HIS A 277 -0.67 -0.35 13.99
CA HIS A 277 -0.43 -1.62 14.69
C HIS A 277 -1.47 -1.93 15.78
N SER A 278 -2.26 -0.94 16.18
CA SER A 278 -3.32 -1.11 17.19
C SER A 278 -4.68 -1.44 16.59
N PHE A 279 -4.81 -1.44 15.28
CA PHE A 279 -6.08 -1.65 14.58
C PHE A 279 -6.17 -3.04 13.98
N SER A 280 -7.23 -3.79 14.31
CA SER A 280 -7.58 -5.06 13.68
C SER A 280 -8.71 -4.83 12.66
N PRO A 281 -8.51 -5.12 11.37
CA PRO A 281 -9.51 -4.90 10.35
C PRO A 281 -10.66 -5.93 10.45
N ASP A 282 -11.90 -5.43 10.47
CA ASP A 282 -13.11 -6.24 10.33
C ASP A 282 -13.58 -6.23 8.88
N TYR A 283 -13.48 -7.36 8.21
CA TYR A 283 -13.90 -7.51 6.81
C TYR A 283 -15.38 -7.88 6.65
N THR A 284 -16.07 -8.22 7.74
CA THR A 284 -17.47 -8.69 7.71
C THR A 284 -18.45 -7.71 7.05
N PRO A 285 -18.34 -6.37 7.27
CA PRO A 285 -19.24 -5.42 6.63
C PRO A 285 -18.88 -5.07 5.18
N VAL A 286 -17.72 -5.52 4.67
CA VAL A 286 -17.28 -5.21 3.30
C VAL A 286 -18.17 -5.89 2.27
N ARG A 287 -18.73 -5.09 1.35
CA ARG A 287 -19.66 -5.56 0.30
C ARG A 287 -19.10 -5.40 -1.10
N ALA A 288 -18.20 -4.44 -1.29
CA ALA A 288 -17.61 -4.14 -2.58
C ALA A 288 -16.76 -5.31 -3.11
N PRO A 289 -16.71 -5.51 -4.43
CA PRO A 289 -15.77 -6.46 -5.04
C PRO A 289 -14.33 -6.02 -4.77
N ALA A 290 -13.44 -6.99 -4.57
CA ALA A 290 -12.06 -6.72 -4.22
C ALA A 290 -11.06 -7.48 -5.12
N LEU A 291 -9.97 -6.80 -5.49
CA LEU A 291 -8.74 -7.38 -6.01
C LEU A 291 -7.72 -7.41 -4.87
N VAL A 292 -7.24 -8.58 -4.54
CA VAL A 292 -6.20 -8.80 -3.52
C VAL A 292 -4.90 -9.10 -4.24
N VAL A 293 -3.95 -8.20 -4.16
CA VAL A 293 -2.61 -8.34 -4.73
C VAL A 293 -1.63 -8.68 -3.62
N THR A 294 -0.85 -9.72 -3.81
CA THR A 294 0.20 -10.15 -2.87
C THR A 294 1.55 -10.09 -3.57
N ALA A 295 2.47 -9.29 -3.04
CA ALA A 295 3.87 -9.27 -3.46
C ALA A 295 4.63 -10.37 -2.70
N MET A 296 5.08 -11.38 -3.42
CA MET A 296 5.75 -12.55 -2.83
C MET A 296 7.26 -12.47 -3.06
N PRO A 297 8.07 -12.29 -2.01
CA PRO A 297 9.52 -12.14 -2.18
C PRO A 297 10.14 -13.45 -2.69
N GLY A 298 11.01 -13.35 -3.70
CA GLY A 298 11.77 -14.47 -4.25
C GLY A 298 13.19 -14.56 -3.68
N ASP A 299 13.76 -13.42 -3.32
CA ASP A 299 15.09 -13.29 -2.73
C ASP A 299 15.02 -12.56 -1.38
N ILE A 300 15.99 -12.84 -0.51
CA ILE A 300 16.10 -12.15 0.80
C ILE A 300 16.30 -10.63 0.64
N ARG A 301 16.87 -10.19 -0.49
CA ARG A 301 17.07 -8.78 -0.82
C ARG A 301 15.80 -8.06 -1.20
N ASP A 302 14.73 -8.78 -1.55
CA ASP A 302 13.38 -8.18 -1.71
C ASP A 302 12.83 -7.70 -0.35
N ILE A 303 13.45 -8.18 0.75
CA ILE A 303 13.10 -7.81 2.12
C ILE A 303 14.18 -6.92 2.74
N PHE A 304 15.44 -7.22 2.49
CA PHE A 304 16.62 -6.51 3.02
C PHE A 304 17.56 -6.10 1.88
N PRO A 305 17.22 -5.03 1.12
CA PRO A 305 17.97 -4.63 -0.08
C PRO A 305 19.43 -4.30 0.16
N ALA A 306 19.77 -3.83 1.36
CA ALA A 306 21.13 -3.44 1.74
C ALA A 306 22.07 -4.60 2.03
N LEU A 307 21.64 -5.86 1.86
CA LEU A 307 22.49 -7.00 2.05
C LEU A 307 23.64 -7.04 1.02
N PRO A 308 24.84 -7.52 1.42
CA PRO A 308 25.96 -7.71 0.50
C PRO A 308 25.59 -8.60 -0.69
N GLU A 309 26.24 -8.39 -1.83
CA GLU A 309 26.04 -9.24 -3.02
C GLU A 309 26.35 -10.71 -2.73
N THR A 310 27.41 -10.97 -1.96
CA THR A 310 27.81 -12.32 -1.56
C THR A 310 27.52 -12.52 -0.08
N LEU A 311 26.82 -13.58 0.25
CA LEU A 311 26.52 -14.01 1.62
C LEU A 311 27.32 -15.30 1.90
N ASP A 312 27.81 -15.47 3.13
CA ASP A 312 28.39 -16.74 3.57
C ASP A 312 27.30 -17.84 3.67
N ASP A 313 27.76 -19.10 3.75
CA ASP A 313 26.87 -20.27 3.77
C ASP A 313 25.86 -20.25 4.94
N ALA A 314 26.28 -19.76 6.11
CA ALA A 314 25.41 -19.65 7.28
C ALA A 314 24.29 -18.61 7.04
N THR A 315 24.67 -17.44 6.53
CA THR A 315 23.72 -16.37 6.20
C THR A 315 22.80 -16.78 5.05
N GLN A 316 23.26 -17.52 4.06
CA GLN A 316 22.41 -18.06 2.98
C GLN A 316 21.37 -19.03 3.54
N LYS A 317 21.76 -19.91 4.46
CA LYS A 317 20.83 -20.82 5.13
C LYS A 317 19.77 -20.08 5.93
N ASP A 318 20.18 -19.05 6.68
CA ASP A 318 19.26 -18.17 7.42
C ASP A 318 18.32 -17.44 6.47
N ALA A 319 18.81 -16.89 5.36
CA ALA A 319 18.02 -16.22 4.34
C ALA A 319 16.93 -17.13 3.78
N ALA A 320 17.26 -18.37 3.45
CA ALA A 320 16.30 -19.34 2.95
C ALA A 320 15.25 -19.71 4.01
N ALA A 321 15.62 -19.79 5.29
CA ALA A 321 14.67 -20.05 6.37
C ALA A 321 13.74 -18.84 6.59
N TYR A 322 14.28 -17.63 6.60
CA TYR A 322 13.52 -16.38 6.74
C TYR A 322 12.50 -16.21 5.61
N LEU A 323 12.92 -16.41 4.34
CA LEU A 323 12.05 -16.34 3.18
C LEU A 323 10.88 -17.33 3.29
N ARG A 324 11.13 -18.57 3.66
CA ARG A 324 10.04 -19.56 3.85
C ARG A 324 9.04 -19.08 4.89
N ALA A 325 9.50 -18.55 6.02
CA ALA A 325 8.62 -18.06 7.07
C ALA A 325 7.77 -16.87 6.62
N ILE A 326 8.37 -15.88 5.96
CA ILE A 326 7.65 -14.69 5.45
C ILE A 326 6.63 -15.07 4.36
N ARG A 327 7.01 -15.95 3.43
CA ARG A 327 6.09 -16.42 2.38
C ARG A 327 4.89 -17.13 3.00
N TYR A 328 5.09 -17.95 4.02
CA TYR A 328 4.01 -18.59 4.76
C TYR A 328 3.07 -17.54 5.39
N VAL A 329 3.60 -16.54 6.09
CA VAL A 329 2.80 -15.47 6.71
C VAL A 329 1.97 -14.71 5.67
N ARG A 330 2.55 -14.38 4.51
CA ARG A 330 1.84 -13.67 3.44
C ARG A 330 0.70 -14.50 2.85
N VAL A 331 0.91 -15.81 2.67
CA VAL A 331 -0.14 -16.72 2.21
C VAL A 331 -1.27 -16.81 3.23
N ASP A 332 -0.95 -16.94 4.52
CA ASP A 332 -1.95 -17.03 5.60
C ASP A 332 -2.79 -15.75 5.71
N ASP A 333 -2.15 -14.58 5.70
CA ASP A 333 -2.85 -13.29 5.76
C ASP A 333 -3.73 -13.06 4.52
N ALA A 334 -3.23 -13.36 3.33
CA ALA A 334 -4.02 -13.26 2.11
C ALA A 334 -5.21 -14.23 2.13
N ALA A 335 -5.01 -15.47 2.56
CA ALA A 335 -6.08 -16.47 2.67
C ALA A 335 -7.17 -16.03 3.65
N ARG A 336 -6.78 -15.46 4.79
CA ARG A 336 -7.71 -14.91 5.79
C ARG A 336 -8.58 -13.79 5.21
N LEU A 337 -7.97 -12.82 4.54
CA LEU A 337 -8.70 -11.76 3.85
C LEU A 337 -9.61 -12.32 2.77
N MET A 338 -9.08 -13.19 1.92
CA MET A 338 -9.85 -13.83 0.84
C MET A 338 -11.05 -14.63 1.36
N ALA A 339 -10.92 -15.30 2.50
CA ALA A 339 -12.03 -16.04 3.11
C ALA A 339 -13.16 -15.12 3.60
N ALA A 340 -12.81 -13.93 4.08
CA ALA A 340 -13.77 -12.98 4.63
C ALA A 340 -14.51 -12.14 3.56
N LEU A 341 -13.92 -11.94 2.38
CA LEU A 341 -14.51 -11.15 1.31
C LEU A 341 -15.51 -11.97 0.49
N LYS A 342 -16.67 -11.36 0.15
CA LYS A 342 -17.75 -12.04 -0.62
C LYS A 342 -17.42 -12.18 -2.10
N THR A 343 -16.95 -11.10 -2.72
CA THR A 343 -16.54 -11.07 -4.14
C THR A 343 -15.10 -10.67 -4.21
N ARG A 344 -14.23 -11.57 -4.63
CA ARG A 344 -12.79 -11.42 -4.57
C ARG A 344 -12.09 -12.01 -5.77
N HIS A 345 -11.01 -11.36 -6.17
CA HIS A 345 -10.04 -11.84 -7.14
C HIS A 345 -8.65 -11.74 -6.49
N GLN A 346 -7.75 -12.62 -6.84
CA GLN A 346 -6.39 -12.64 -6.32
C GLN A 346 -5.38 -12.53 -7.46
N LEU A 347 -4.34 -11.72 -7.24
CA LEU A 347 -3.14 -11.66 -8.04
C LEU A 347 -1.95 -11.88 -7.12
N VAL A 348 -1.17 -12.92 -7.37
CA VAL A 348 0.11 -13.15 -6.69
C VAL A 348 1.22 -12.75 -7.65
N LEU A 349 2.06 -11.82 -7.24
CA LEU A 349 3.24 -11.39 -7.97
C LEU A 349 4.45 -12.06 -7.33
N GLU A 350 4.97 -13.07 -7.98
CA GLU A 350 6.20 -13.76 -7.55
C GLU A 350 7.42 -12.86 -7.80
N ASP A 351 8.48 -13.04 -7.02
CA ASP A 351 9.72 -12.29 -7.09
C ASP A 351 9.49 -10.76 -7.03
N ALA A 352 8.66 -10.36 -6.07
CA ALA A 352 8.19 -8.99 -5.93
C ALA A 352 8.47 -8.43 -4.54
N CYS A 353 9.04 -7.22 -4.49
CA CYS A 353 9.34 -6.50 -3.26
C CYS A 353 8.11 -5.73 -2.77
N HIS A 354 7.82 -5.79 -1.46
CA HIS A 354 6.71 -5.06 -0.84
C HIS A 354 6.75 -3.55 -1.11
N GLY A 355 7.94 -2.96 -1.16
CA GLY A 355 8.08 -1.50 -1.21
C GLY A 355 7.91 -0.88 -2.59
N ASP A 356 8.03 -1.66 -3.68
CA ASP A 356 8.14 -1.13 -5.04
C ASP A 356 7.42 -1.95 -6.11
N PHE A 357 6.81 -3.10 -5.79
CA PHE A 357 6.16 -3.97 -6.77
C PHE A 357 5.12 -3.25 -7.64
N PHE A 358 4.43 -2.26 -7.11
CA PHE A 358 3.43 -1.48 -7.85
C PHE A 358 4.06 -0.52 -8.86
N ILE A 359 5.38 -0.34 -8.81
CA ILE A 359 6.19 0.35 -9.81
C ILE A 359 6.77 -0.69 -10.78
N GLU A 360 7.48 -1.70 -10.28
CA GLU A 360 8.16 -2.71 -11.09
C GLU A 360 7.20 -3.61 -11.90
N ARG A 361 6.04 -3.90 -11.35
CA ARG A 361 5.03 -4.76 -11.97
C ARG A 361 3.77 -3.96 -12.37
N GLU A 362 3.93 -2.67 -12.67
CA GLU A 362 2.87 -1.72 -13.02
C GLU A 362 1.94 -2.26 -14.11
N SER A 363 2.49 -2.74 -15.22
CA SER A 363 1.69 -3.26 -16.34
C SER A 363 0.80 -4.45 -15.96
N GLU A 364 1.23 -5.29 -15.02
CA GLU A 364 0.43 -6.43 -14.54
C GLU A 364 -0.71 -5.92 -13.65
N LEU A 365 -0.43 -4.95 -12.78
CA LEU A 365 -1.43 -4.31 -11.94
C LEU A 365 -2.49 -3.58 -12.74
N VAL A 366 -2.07 -2.79 -13.73
CA VAL A 366 -3.00 -2.08 -14.62
C VAL A 366 -3.94 -3.07 -15.30
N ARG A 367 -3.41 -4.14 -15.91
CA ARG A 367 -4.24 -5.17 -16.52
C ARG A 367 -5.22 -5.81 -15.54
N ALA A 368 -4.76 -6.12 -14.33
CA ALA A 368 -5.61 -6.73 -13.30
C ALA A 368 -6.72 -5.79 -12.81
N ILE A 369 -6.39 -4.52 -12.58
CA ILE A 369 -7.34 -3.49 -12.16
C ILE A 369 -8.38 -3.23 -13.26
N GLU A 370 -7.96 -3.14 -14.53
CA GLU A 370 -8.85 -2.91 -15.66
C GLU A 370 -9.73 -4.11 -15.99
N ALA A 371 -9.25 -5.33 -15.72
CA ALA A 371 -10.02 -6.55 -15.89
C ALA A 371 -11.17 -6.67 -14.88
N MET A 372 -11.09 -5.96 -13.76
CA MET A 372 -12.16 -5.92 -12.77
C MET A 372 -13.38 -5.18 -13.33
N ARG A 373 -14.52 -5.83 -13.27
CA ARG A 373 -15.82 -5.19 -13.59
C ARG A 373 -16.34 -4.54 -12.32
N TRP A 374 -15.95 -3.29 -12.12
CA TRP A 374 -16.40 -2.49 -10.98
C TRP A 374 -17.88 -2.18 -11.11
N ALA A 375 -18.70 -2.73 -10.22
CA ALA A 375 -20.16 -2.61 -10.24
C ALA A 375 -20.67 -1.20 -9.90
#